data_c254904a45e39e5c6d6406eca8cdc76c
#
_entry.id   c254904a45e39e5c6d6406eca8cdc76c
#
_cell.length_a   1.000
_cell.length_b   1.000
_cell.length_c   1.000
_cell.angle_alpha   90.00
_cell.angle_beta   90.00
_cell.angle_gamma   90.00
#
_symmetry.space_group_name_H-M   'P 1'
#
loop_
_entity.id
_entity.type
_entity.pdbx_description
1 polymer ?
#
loop_
_entity_poly.entity_id
_entity_poly.type
_entity_poly.pdbx_seq_one_letter_code
_entity_poly.pdbx_strand_id
1 'polypeptide(L)'
;LQVYRGDLDAKGREQEVRAMMQRVGLSPDLINRYPHELSGGQNQRVGIARAMMLKPKLVICDEAVSALDVSIRAQIIDLLIDLQKDLGMAMIFISHDLAVVREISHRVMVLYLGRVMEEAPTPRLFAEARHPYTRALLAAALIPDPGLERARKRVRLIGEPASPLDPLAGLQFLPSRLPQNANDPIYVPQLQQIAPGHLVAEHDAI
;
A
#
# COMPACT_ATOMS: atom_id res chain seq x y z
N LEU A 1 -10.23 -17.09 -18.25
CA LEU A 1 -9.97 -16.95 -19.68
C LEU A 1 -11.19 -17.33 -20.54
N GLN A 2 -11.96 -18.38 -20.21
CA GLN A 2 -13.13 -18.79 -21.03
C GLN A 2 -14.10 -17.65 -21.35
N VAL A 3 -14.34 -16.76 -20.38
CA VAL A 3 -15.29 -15.63 -20.52
C VAL A 3 -14.67 -14.46 -21.28
N TYR A 4 -13.40 -14.16 -21.05
CA TYR A 4 -12.78 -12.93 -21.54
C TYR A 4 -11.89 -13.13 -22.79
N ARG A 5 -11.50 -14.38 -23.09
CA ARG A 5 -10.66 -14.74 -24.22
C ARG A 5 -11.35 -15.86 -25.00
N GLY A 6 -12.53 -15.57 -25.51
CA GLY A 6 -13.29 -16.47 -26.38
C GLY A 6 -12.62 -16.77 -27.71
N ASP A 7 -11.60 -16.00 -28.07
CA ASP A 7 -10.72 -16.22 -29.23
C ASP A 7 -9.81 -17.44 -29.07
N LEU A 8 -9.58 -17.94 -27.84
CA LEU A 8 -8.71 -19.07 -27.56
C LEU A 8 -9.51 -20.37 -27.39
N ASP A 9 -9.03 -21.45 -28.00
CA ASP A 9 -9.48 -22.81 -27.72
C ASP A 9 -8.97 -23.30 -26.36
N ALA A 10 -9.34 -24.53 -25.97
CA ALA A 10 -8.92 -25.09 -24.67
C ALA A 10 -7.40 -25.20 -24.55
N LYS A 11 -6.72 -25.60 -25.63
CA LYS A 11 -5.26 -25.75 -25.66
C LYS A 11 -4.54 -24.40 -25.59
N GLY A 12 -5.02 -23.39 -26.31
CA GLY A 12 -4.48 -22.03 -26.26
C GLY A 12 -4.64 -21.41 -24.89
N ARG A 13 -5.78 -21.62 -24.21
CA ARG A 13 -5.97 -21.16 -22.83
C ARG A 13 -5.00 -21.82 -21.85
N GLU A 14 -4.77 -23.13 -22.00
CA GLU A 14 -3.80 -23.84 -21.16
C GLU A 14 -2.37 -23.32 -21.37
N GLN A 15 -1.98 -23.08 -22.61
CA GLN A 15 -0.68 -22.51 -22.94
C GLN A 15 -0.46 -21.13 -22.31
N GLU A 16 -1.46 -20.23 -22.38
CA GLU A 16 -1.41 -18.91 -21.74
C GLU A 16 -1.25 -19.04 -20.21
N VAL A 17 -1.99 -19.97 -19.58
CA VAL A 17 -1.88 -20.23 -18.14
C VAL A 17 -0.49 -20.71 -17.78
N ARG A 18 0.06 -21.69 -18.50
CA ARG A 18 1.40 -22.24 -18.24
C ARG A 18 2.48 -21.15 -18.44
N ALA A 19 2.36 -20.32 -19.47
CA ALA A 19 3.27 -19.21 -19.69
C ALA A 19 3.22 -18.19 -18.54
N MET A 20 2.02 -17.86 -18.05
CA MET A 20 1.88 -16.96 -16.89
C MET A 20 2.43 -17.58 -15.61
N MET A 21 2.22 -18.89 -15.38
CA MET A 21 2.81 -19.61 -14.24
C MET A 21 4.33 -19.49 -14.24
N GLN A 22 4.98 -19.73 -15.38
CA GLN A 22 6.44 -19.56 -15.51
C GLN A 22 6.86 -18.11 -15.22
N ARG A 23 6.11 -17.14 -15.71
CA ARG A 23 6.39 -15.71 -15.51
C ARG A 23 6.33 -15.28 -14.05
N VAL A 24 5.44 -15.89 -13.25
CA VAL A 24 5.38 -15.64 -11.80
C VAL A 24 6.29 -16.60 -11.00
N GLY A 25 7.15 -17.39 -11.66
CA GLY A 25 8.08 -18.30 -11.00
C GLY A 25 7.43 -19.55 -10.39
N LEU A 26 6.32 -20.02 -11.00
CA LEU A 26 5.69 -21.30 -10.67
C LEU A 26 6.01 -22.36 -11.73
N SER A 27 6.25 -23.62 -11.28
CA SER A 27 6.32 -24.74 -12.20
C SER A 27 4.97 -24.96 -12.89
N PRO A 28 4.94 -25.10 -14.24
CA PRO A 28 3.72 -25.46 -14.95
C PRO A 28 3.08 -26.80 -14.52
N ASP A 29 3.85 -27.68 -13.87
CA ASP A 29 3.36 -28.97 -13.36
C ASP A 29 2.37 -28.82 -12.20
N LEU A 30 2.36 -27.65 -11.57
CA LEU A 30 1.43 -27.32 -10.48
C LEU A 30 0.03 -26.95 -10.97
N ILE A 31 -0.23 -26.91 -12.30
CA ILE A 31 -1.49 -26.44 -12.88
C ILE A 31 -2.75 -27.14 -12.34
N ASN A 32 -2.62 -28.41 -11.95
CA ASN A 32 -3.72 -29.23 -11.42
C ASN A 32 -3.72 -29.35 -9.88
N ARG A 33 -2.84 -28.59 -9.19
CA ARG A 33 -2.77 -28.60 -7.72
C ARG A 33 -3.87 -27.77 -7.08
N TYR A 34 -4.35 -28.24 -5.96
CA TYR A 34 -5.30 -27.48 -5.13
C TYR A 34 -4.56 -26.50 -4.20
N PRO A 35 -5.22 -25.41 -3.75
CA PRO A 35 -4.58 -24.42 -2.89
C PRO A 35 -3.96 -24.98 -1.60
N HIS A 36 -4.54 -26.02 -1.01
CA HIS A 36 -4.03 -26.65 0.20
C HIS A 36 -2.77 -27.52 -0.04
N GLU A 37 -2.44 -27.82 -1.30
CA GLU A 37 -1.22 -28.52 -1.70
C GLU A 37 -0.06 -27.56 -2.03
N LEU A 38 -0.30 -26.25 -1.97
CA LEU A 38 0.67 -25.22 -2.29
C LEU A 38 1.14 -24.49 -1.02
N SER A 39 2.40 -24.04 -1.02
CA SER A 39 2.90 -23.15 0.03
C SER A 39 2.22 -21.78 0.00
N GLY A 40 2.32 -21.00 1.08
CA GLY A 40 1.79 -19.64 1.14
C GLY A 40 2.32 -18.74 0.00
N GLY A 41 3.63 -18.79 -0.26
CA GLY A 41 4.25 -18.04 -1.37
C GLY A 41 3.80 -18.53 -2.76
N GLN A 42 3.58 -19.84 -2.94
CA GLN A 42 3.02 -20.37 -4.18
C GLN A 42 1.58 -19.92 -4.40
N ASN A 43 0.75 -19.97 -3.35
CA ASN A 43 -0.63 -19.47 -3.39
C ASN A 43 -0.67 -17.98 -3.76
N GLN A 44 0.24 -17.17 -3.19
CA GLN A 44 0.36 -15.75 -3.54
C GLN A 44 0.71 -15.55 -5.01
N ARG A 45 1.68 -16.31 -5.53
CA ARG A 45 2.07 -16.27 -6.96
C ARG A 45 0.91 -16.69 -7.88
N VAL A 46 0.08 -17.67 -7.49
CA VAL A 46 -1.15 -18.03 -8.22
C VAL A 46 -2.13 -16.87 -8.22
N GLY A 47 -2.33 -16.18 -7.09
CA GLY A 47 -3.17 -14.98 -6.99
C GLY A 47 -2.72 -13.87 -7.93
N ILE A 48 -1.39 -13.60 -7.96
CA ILE A 48 -0.77 -12.63 -8.86
C ILE A 48 -0.96 -13.07 -10.33
N ALA A 49 -0.65 -14.32 -10.68
CA ALA A 49 -0.85 -14.84 -12.01
C ALA A 49 -2.29 -14.64 -12.50
N ARG A 50 -3.27 -14.96 -11.66
CA ARG A 50 -4.70 -14.78 -11.96
C ARG A 50 -5.05 -13.33 -12.26
N ALA A 51 -4.52 -12.38 -11.47
CA ALA A 51 -4.77 -10.95 -11.68
C ALA A 51 -4.14 -10.46 -13.01
N MET A 52 -2.97 -10.98 -13.38
CA MET A 52 -2.22 -10.56 -14.57
C MET A 52 -2.68 -11.20 -15.88
N MET A 53 -3.47 -12.31 -15.82
CA MET A 53 -3.91 -13.05 -17.01
C MET A 53 -4.61 -12.20 -18.08
N LEU A 54 -5.31 -11.16 -17.67
CA LEU A 54 -6.05 -10.27 -18.58
C LEU A 54 -5.25 -9.01 -18.96
N LYS A 55 -3.97 -8.94 -18.62
CA LYS A 55 -3.08 -7.80 -18.88
C LYS A 55 -3.73 -6.46 -18.47
N PRO A 56 -4.11 -6.29 -17.20
CA PRO A 56 -4.82 -5.13 -16.73
C PRO A 56 -3.96 -3.86 -16.86
N LYS A 57 -4.62 -2.71 -17.06
CA LYS A 57 -3.93 -1.41 -17.03
C LYS A 57 -3.65 -0.92 -15.61
N LEU A 58 -4.43 -1.38 -14.64
CA LEU A 58 -4.32 -1.04 -13.22
C LEU A 58 -4.51 -2.30 -12.37
N VAL A 59 -3.64 -2.48 -11.38
CA VAL A 59 -3.77 -3.53 -10.35
C VAL A 59 -3.79 -2.89 -8.98
N ILE A 60 -4.69 -3.36 -8.12
CA ILE A 60 -4.75 -2.97 -6.71
C ILE A 60 -4.24 -4.15 -5.88
N CYS A 61 -3.16 -3.92 -5.15
CA CYS A 61 -2.53 -4.86 -4.22
C CYS A 61 -2.90 -4.44 -2.80
N ASP A 62 -3.92 -5.08 -2.24
CA ASP A 62 -4.37 -4.81 -0.88
C ASP A 62 -3.77 -5.85 0.07
N GLU A 63 -2.85 -5.39 0.95
CA GLU A 63 -2.13 -6.23 1.92
C GLU A 63 -1.45 -7.48 1.29
N ALA A 64 -1.02 -7.37 0.03
CA ALA A 64 -0.59 -8.51 -0.79
C ALA A 64 0.61 -9.31 -0.23
N VAL A 65 1.35 -8.78 0.76
CA VAL A 65 2.55 -9.42 1.33
C VAL A 65 2.53 -9.52 2.85
N SER A 66 1.45 -9.11 3.51
CA SER A 66 1.37 -9.01 4.98
C SER A 66 1.50 -10.34 5.69
N ALA A 67 0.96 -11.43 5.12
CA ALA A 67 0.96 -12.77 5.69
C ALA A 67 2.19 -13.62 5.30
N LEU A 68 3.18 -13.05 4.63
CA LEU A 68 4.36 -13.77 4.15
C LEU A 68 5.56 -13.55 5.08
N ASP A 69 6.41 -14.56 5.19
CA ASP A 69 7.72 -14.42 5.83
C ASP A 69 8.63 -13.43 5.06
N VAL A 70 9.68 -12.94 5.72
CA VAL A 70 10.53 -11.87 5.19
C VAL A 70 11.16 -12.23 3.85
N SER A 71 11.62 -13.48 3.69
CA SER A 71 12.33 -13.90 2.48
C SER A 71 11.39 -14.06 1.28
N ILE A 72 10.23 -14.62 1.49
CA ILE A 72 9.20 -14.76 0.45
C ILE A 72 8.61 -13.39 0.09
N ARG A 73 8.42 -12.51 1.09
CA ARG A 73 7.95 -11.13 0.89
C ARG A 73 8.84 -10.38 -0.11
N ALA A 74 10.16 -10.38 0.09
CA ALA A 74 11.10 -9.74 -0.83
C ALA A 74 10.95 -10.26 -2.26
N GLN A 75 10.88 -11.58 -2.45
CA GLN A 75 10.70 -12.19 -3.76
C GLN A 75 9.37 -11.80 -4.44
N ILE A 76 8.29 -11.63 -3.67
CA ILE A 76 7.01 -11.18 -4.23
C ILE A 76 7.03 -9.72 -4.61
N ILE A 77 7.74 -8.86 -3.85
CA ILE A 77 7.93 -7.45 -4.16
C ILE A 77 8.72 -7.31 -5.49
N ASP A 78 9.85 -8.01 -5.61
CA ASP A 78 10.65 -8.03 -6.85
C ASP A 78 9.81 -8.48 -8.04
N LEU A 79 9.05 -9.56 -7.88
CA LEU A 79 8.15 -10.08 -8.92
C LEU A 79 7.11 -9.02 -9.35
N LEU A 80 6.50 -8.31 -8.40
CA LEU A 80 5.51 -7.27 -8.71
C LEU A 80 6.13 -6.09 -9.44
N ILE A 81 7.34 -5.67 -9.07
CA ILE A 81 8.10 -4.61 -9.73
C ILE A 81 8.43 -5.03 -11.18
N ASP A 82 8.89 -6.25 -11.39
CA ASP A 82 9.23 -6.76 -12.71
C ASP A 82 7.98 -6.87 -13.60
N LEU A 83 6.89 -7.41 -13.07
CA LEU A 83 5.62 -7.48 -13.80
C LEU A 83 5.06 -6.10 -14.14
N GLN A 84 5.21 -5.12 -13.24
CA GLN A 84 4.79 -3.74 -13.47
C GLN A 84 5.55 -3.13 -14.66
N LYS A 85 6.87 -3.30 -14.70
CA LYS A 85 7.72 -2.81 -15.80
C LYS A 85 7.39 -3.51 -17.13
N ASP A 86 7.31 -4.83 -17.09
CA ASP A 86 7.10 -5.67 -18.27
C ASP A 86 5.73 -5.42 -18.93
N LEU A 87 4.68 -5.25 -18.11
CA LEU A 87 3.32 -5.06 -18.60
C LEU A 87 2.95 -3.59 -18.81
N GLY A 88 3.80 -2.66 -18.33
CA GLY A 88 3.53 -1.22 -18.40
C GLY A 88 2.25 -0.82 -17.65
N MET A 89 1.89 -1.53 -16.58
CA MET A 89 0.66 -1.29 -15.81
C MET A 89 0.88 -0.30 -14.67
N ALA A 90 -0.18 0.38 -14.28
CA ALA A 90 -0.22 1.12 -13.02
C ALA A 90 -0.52 0.17 -11.86
N MET A 91 0.02 0.48 -10.67
CA MET A 91 -0.23 -0.30 -9.46
C MET A 91 -0.55 0.61 -8.28
N ILE A 92 -1.62 0.27 -7.55
CA ILE A 92 -1.92 0.83 -6.22
C ILE A 92 -1.55 -0.25 -5.21
N PHE A 93 -0.60 0.07 -4.32
CA PHE A 93 -0.13 -0.86 -3.31
C PHE A 93 -0.53 -0.36 -1.91
N ILE A 94 -1.37 -1.12 -1.21
CA ILE A 94 -1.86 -0.80 0.13
C ILE A 94 -1.12 -1.68 1.13
N SER A 95 -0.46 -1.06 2.10
CA SER A 95 0.27 -1.77 3.14
C SER A 95 0.46 -0.89 4.38
N HIS A 96 0.59 -1.54 5.54
CA HIS A 96 1.04 -0.89 6.78
C HIS A 96 2.56 -1.00 6.99
N ASP A 97 3.28 -1.74 6.14
CA ASP A 97 4.74 -1.88 6.21
C ASP A 97 5.41 -0.76 5.39
N LEU A 98 5.90 0.25 6.10
CA LEU A 98 6.54 1.42 5.49
C LEU A 98 7.84 1.10 4.75
N ALA A 99 8.54 0.01 5.13
CA ALA A 99 9.75 -0.41 4.42
C ALA A 99 9.38 -0.90 3.01
N VAL A 100 8.35 -1.73 2.91
CA VAL A 100 7.80 -2.22 1.64
C VAL A 100 7.28 -1.05 0.80
N VAL A 101 6.50 -0.14 1.40
CA VAL A 101 5.98 1.04 0.69
C VAL A 101 7.12 1.89 0.11
N ARG A 102 8.19 2.08 0.87
CA ARG A 102 9.37 2.84 0.43
C ARG A 102 10.05 2.20 -0.77
N GLU A 103 10.10 0.88 -0.82
CA GLU A 103 10.77 0.11 -1.87
C GLU A 103 10.00 0.10 -3.18
N ILE A 104 8.68 -0.16 -3.12
CA ILE A 104 7.87 -0.40 -4.32
C ILE A 104 7.24 0.86 -4.90
N SER A 105 7.05 1.92 -4.10
CA SER A 105 6.19 3.04 -4.48
C SER A 105 6.98 4.24 -5.03
N HIS A 106 6.48 4.87 -6.09
CA HIS A 106 6.99 6.16 -6.60
C HIS A 106 6.40 7.35 -5.85
N ARG A 107 5.14 7.21 -5.40
CA ARG A 107 4.39 8.19 -4.62
C ARG A 107 3.69 7.48 -3.47
N VAL A 108 3.55 8.16 -2.36
CA VAL A 108 2.87 7.62 -1.18
C VAL A 108 1.75 8.57 -0.78
N MET A 109 0.60 8.00 -0.48
CA MET A 109 -0.55 8.66 0.11
C MET A 109 -0.78 8.06 1.49
N VAL A 110 -0.74 8.89 2.53
CA VAL A 110 -0.98 8.48 3.91
C VAL A 110 -2.44 8.74 4.26
N LEU A 111 -3.11 7.70 4.70
CA LEU A 111 -4.52 7.73 5.07
C LEU A 111 -4.69 7.58 6.59
N TYR A 112 -5.58 8.38 7.18
CA TYR A 112 -6.04 8.21 8.55
C TYR A 112 -7.56 8.27 8.59
N LEU A 113 -8.19 7.19 9.05
CA LEU A 113 -9.65 7.05 9.13
C LEU A 113 -10.38 7.45 7.84
N GLY A 114 -9.87 6.98 6.69
CA GLY A 114 -10.45 7.23 5.38
C GLY A 114 -10.15 8.61 4.77
N ARG A 115 -9.38 9.45 5.44
CA ARG A 115 -8.98 10.79 4.95
C ARG A 115 -7.51 10.82 4.57
N VAL A 116 -7.17 11.56 3.53
CA VAL A 116 -5.78 11.77 3.12
C VAL A 116 -5.14 12.80 4.03
N MET A 117 -4.07 12.42 4.71
CA MET A 117 -3.30 13.29 5.59
C MET A 117 -2.12 13.93 4.87
N GLU A 118 -1.44 13.16 4.03
CA GLU A 118 -0.28 13.63 3.29
C GLU A 118 -0.09 12.79 2.02
N GLU A 119 0.32 13.43 0.92
CA GLU A 119 0.67 12.77 -0.32
C GLU A 119 1.92 13.42 -0.93
N ALA A 120 2.94 12.61 -1.23
CA ALA A 120 4.17 13.12 -1.85
C ALA A 120 4.90 12.03 -2.65
N PRO A 121 5.89 12.42 -3.48
CA PRO A 121 6.89 11.47 -4.00
C PRO A 121 7.59 10.76 -2.84
N THR A 122 7.80 9.45 -2.98
CA THR A 122 8.34 8.59 -1.92
C THR A 122 9.60 9.15 -1.24
N PRO A 123 10.66 9.58 -1.99
CA PRO A 123 11.85 10.11 -1.34
C PRO A 123 11.57 11.34 -0.47
N ARG A 124 10.66 12.22 -0.93
CA ARG A 124 10.30 13.43 -0.19
C ARG A 124 9.49 13.12 1.05
N LEU A 125 8.50 12.23 0.96
CA LEU A 125 7.67 11.86 2.11
C LEU A 125 8.51 11.28 3.24
N PHE A 126 9.46 10.40 2.92
CA PHE A 126 10.33 9.78 3.92
C PHE A 126 11.39 10.73 4.49
N ALA A 127 11.82 11.74 3.74
CA ALA A 127 12.81 12.73 4.20
C ALA A 127 12.18 13.94 4.89
N GLU A 128 11.01 14.39 4.41
CA GLU A 128 10.44 15.70 4.73
C GLU A 128 8.95 15.63 5.09
N ALA A 129 8.49 14.56 5.74
CA ALA A 129 7.10 14.45 6.19
C ALA A 129 6.67 15.68 7.00
N ARG A 130 5.50 16.24 6.69
CA ARG A 130 4.98 17.47 7.30
C ARG A 130 3.82 17.21 8.22
N HIS A 131 2.87 16.36 7.82
CA HIS A 131 1.71 16.09 8.65
C HIS A 131 2.12 15.35 9.95
N PRO A 132 1.60 15.74 11.11
CA PRO A 132 1.94 15.14 12.42
C PRO A 132 1.76 13.63 12.44
N TYR A 133 0.67 13.13 11.85
CA TYR A 133 0.40 11.69 11.76
C TYR A 133 1.45 10.96 10.92
N THR A 134 1.82 11.50 9.74
CA THR A 134 2.87 10.90 8.90
C THR A 134 4.20 10.84 9.64
N ARG A 135 4.56 11.92 10.33
CA ARG A 135 5.78 11.98 11.15
C ARG A 135 5.77 10.93 12.26
N ALA A 136 4.63 10.76 12.93
CA ALA A 136 4.49 9.75 13.97
C ALA A 136 4.58 8.33 13.40
N LEU A 137 3.93 8.04 12.25
CA LEU A 137 4.05 6.75 11.56
C LEU A 137 5.50 6.43 11.19
N LEU A 138 6.18 7.38 10.56
CA LEU A 138 7.61 7.22 10.20
C LEU A 138 8.48 7.09 11.45
N ALA A 139 8.12 7.79 12.53
CA ALA A 139 8.80 7.67 13.81
C ALA A 139 8.54 6.34 14.52
N ALA A 140 7.44 5.68 14.29
CA ALA A 140 7.12 4.37 14.85
C ALA A 140 7.70 3.19 14.05
N ALA A 141 8.07 3.42 12.78
CA ALA A 141 8.69 2.39 11.96
C ALA A 141 10.05 1.98 12.55
N LEU A 142 10.23 0.68 12.76
CA LEU A 142 11.46 0.12 13.31
C LEU A 142 12.64 0.36 12.35
N ILE A 143 13.74 0.91 12.88
CA ILE A 143 15.00 0.98 12.15
C ILE A 143 15.81 -0.24 12.58
N PRO A 144 16.32 -1.07 11.64
CA PRO A 144 17.13 -2.26 11.97
C PRO A 144 18.51 -1.93 12.57
N ASP A 145 18.73 -0.70 13.05
CA ASP A 145 19.96 -0.25 13.69
C ASP A 145 19.67 0.14 15.15
N PRO A 146 20.12 -0.67 16.13
CA PRO A 146 19.91 -0.39 17.56
C PRO A 146 20.52 0.93 18.04
N GLY A 147 21.57 1.42 17.39
CA GLY A 147 22.22 2.68 17.74
C GLY A 147 21.38 3.88 17.34
N LEU A 148 20.90 3.88 16.10
CA LEU A 148 20.02 4.91 15.57
C LEU A 148 18.66 4.89 16.29
N GLU A 149 18.12 3.72 16.59
CA GLU A 149 16.84 3.58 17.30
C GLU A 149 16.89 4.17 18.71
N ARG A 150 18.01 4.01 19.45
CA ARG A 150 18.19 4.59 20.78
C ARG A 150 18.33 6.12 20.77
N ALA A 151 18.91 6.68 19.71
CA ALA A 151 19.10 8.13 19.55
C ALA A 151 17.82 8.84 19.06
N ARG A 152 16.80 8.10 18.63
CA ARG A 152 15.60 8.64 18.01
C ARG A 152 14.65 9.26 19.04
N LYS A 153 14.26 10.52 18.82
CA LYS A 153 13.18 11.14 19.59
C LYS A 153 11.84 10.53 19.19
N ARG A 154 11.17 9.88 20.14
CA ARG A 154 9.82 9.35 19.92
C ARG A 154 8.83 10.49 19.74
N VAL A 155 8.21 10.59 18.57
CA VAL A 155 7.08 11.48 18.35
C VAL A 155 5.85 10.79 18.93
N ARG A 156 5.27 11.34 19.99
CA ARG A 156 4.01 10.85 20.57
C ARG A 156 2.88 11.68 20.01
N LEU A 157 1.88 11.02 19.44
CA LEU A 157 0.60 11.66 19.20
C LEU A 157 -0.09 11.89 20.54
N ILE A 158 -0.64 13.08 20.75
CA ILE A 158 -1.36 13.43 21.97
C ILE A 158 -2.81 12.95 21.83
N GLY A 159 -3.32 12.26 22.84
CA GLY A 159 -4.68 11.75 22.90
C GLY A 159 -4.83 10.28 22.50
N GLU A 160 -6.02 9.74 22.75
CA GLU A 160 -6.39 8.40 22.31
C GLU A 160 -6.71 8.39 20.80
N PRO A 161 -6.48 7.26 20.10
CA PRO A 161 -6.90 7.13 18.71
C PRO A 161 -8.41 7.37 18.59
N ALA A 162 -8.81 8.29 17.70
CA ALA A 162 -10.21 8.57 17.47
C ALA A 162 -10.94 7.33 16.94
N SER A 163 -12.20 7.16 17.36
CA SER A 163 -13.06 6.11 16.82
C SER A 163 -13.34 6.36 15.33
N PRO A 164 -13.32 5.34 14.47
CA PRO A 164 -13.76 5.48 13.09
C PRO A 164 -15.21 5.95 12.92
N LEU A 165 -16.03 5.77 13.97
CA LEU A 165 -17.42 6.21 14.02
C LEU A 165 -17.59 7.65 14.51
N ASP A 166 -16.52 8.29 14.99
CA ASP A 166 -16.56 9.66 15.44
C ASP A 166 -16.53 10.63 14.24
N PRO A 167 -17.58 11.44 14.03
CA PRO A 167 -17.60 12.42 12.95
C PRO A 167 -16.43 13.43 13.01
N LEU A 168 -15.87 13.65 14.21
CA LEU A 168 -14.78 14.59 14.47
C LEU A 168 -13.38 13.94 14.34
N ALA A 169 -13.31 12.64 14.09
CA ALA A 169 -12.04 11.92 14.01
C ALA A 169 -11.01 12.56 13.06
N GLY A 170 -11.49 13.18 11.96
CA GLY A 170 -10.63 13.91 11.02
C GLY A 170 -10.04 15.21 11.55
N LEU A 171 -10.57 15.74 12.65
CA LEU A 171 -10.12 17.00 13.27
C LEU A 171 -9.14 16.78 14.44
N GLN A 172 -8.76 15.54 14.72
CA GLN A 172 -7.80 15.23 15.80
C GLN A 172 -6.48 16.01 15.65
N PHE A 173 -6.06 16.30 14.41
CA PHE A 173 -4.83 17.05 14.12
C PHE A 173 -5.09 18.53 13.85
N LEU A 174 -6.33 18.98 13.97
CA LEU A 174 -6.77 20.36 13.75
C LEU A 174 -7.76 20.80 14.84
N PRO A 175 -7.36 20.74 16.14
CA PRO A 175 -8.23 21.08 17.26
C PRO A 175 -8.74 22.53 17.21
N SER A 176 -8.03 23.46 16.56
CA SER A 176 -8.48 24.83 16.36
C SER A 176 -9.78 24.96 15.53
N ARG A 177 -10.18 23.91 14.82
CA ARG A 177 -11.39 23.83 13.98
C ARG A 177 -12.48 22.92 14.55
N LEU A 178 -12.33 22.47 15.79
CA LEU A 178 -13.40 21.71 16.46
C LEU A 178 -14.64 22.59 16.61
N PRO A 179 -15.84 22.04 16.37
CA PRO A 179 -17.09 22.76 16.59
C PRO A 179 -17.22 23.17 18.05
N GLN A 180 -17.62 24.42 18.29
CA GLN A 180 -17.84 24.94 19.66
C GLN A 180 -19.24 24.59 20.20
N ASN A 181 -20.19 24.35 19.27
CA ASN A 181 -21.57 24.00 19.61
C ASN A 181 -22.01 22.78 18.75
N ALA A 182 -23.01 22.04 19.24
CA ALA A 182 -23.54 20.85 18.56
C ALA A 182 -24.13 21.14 17.16
N ASN A 183 -24.52 22.37 16.87
CA ASN A 183 -25.08 22.80 15.59
C ASN A 183 -24.05 23.40 14.63
N ASP A 184 -22.79 23.51 15.04
CA ASP A 184 -21.74 24.02 14.16
C ASP A 184 -21.43 23.01 13.06
N PRO A 185 -21.18 23.45 11.80
CA PRO A 185 -20.81 22.55 10.75
C PRO A 185 -19.45 21.90 11.03
N ILE A 186 -19.36 20.58 10.77
CA ILE A 186 -18.11 19.85 10.91
C ILE A 186 -17.15 20.30 9.79
N TYR A 187 -16.03 20.87 10.19
CA TYR A 187 -14.99 21.28 9.27
C TYR A 187 -14.30 20.06 8.64
N VAL A 188 -14.03 20.15 7.34
CA VAL A 188 -13.27 19.12 6.61
C VAL A 188 -11.89 19.70 6.25
N PRO A 189 -10.79 19.21 6.86
CA PRO A 189 -9.44 19.66 6.54
C PRO A 189 -9.15 19.54 5.06
N GLN A 190 -8.64 20.62 4.47
CA GLN A 190 -8.34 20.69 3.04
C GLN A 190 -6.89 20.28 2.79
N LEU A 191 -6.65 19.59 1.65
CA LEU A 191 -5.30 19.31 1.19
C LEU A 191 -4.69 20.57 0.58
N GLN A 192 -3.56 20.99 1.11
CA GLN A 192 -2.79 22.13 0.62
C GLN A 192 -1.52 21.66 -0.08
N GLN A 193 -1.27 22.21 -1.23
CA GLN A 193 -0.01 21.95 -1.93
C GLN A 193 1.10 22.82 -1.37
N ILE A 194 2.02 22.22 -0.61
CA ILE A 194 3.14 22.93 0.03
C ILE A 194 4.40 22.96 -0.85
N ALA A 195 4.48 22.06 -1.84
CA ALA A 195 5.53 22.02 -2.86
C ALA A 195 5.02 21.25 -4.09
N PRO A 196 5.69 21.31 -5.24
CA PRO A 196 5.27 20.55 -6.44
C PRO A 196 5.09 19.06 -6.12
N GLY A 197 3.83 18.57 -6.26
CA GLY A 197 3.44 17.22 -6.01
C GLY A 197 3.48 16.76 -4.53
N HIS A 198 3.54 17.70 -3.57
CA HIS A 198 3.48 17.43 -2.14
C HIS A 198 2.25 18.12 -1.54
N LEU A 199 1.26 17.32 -1.17
CA LEU A 199 -0.01 17.74 -0.58
C LEU A 199 -0.04 17.35 0.90
N VAL A 200 -0.52 18.25 1.74
CA VAL A 200 -0.64 18.03 3.19
C VAL A 200 -2.00 18.52 3.64
N ALA A 201 -2.69 17.73 4.45
CA ALA A 201 -3.94 18.17 5.08
C ALA A 201 -3.66 19.27 6.12
N GLU A 202 -4.58 20.20 6.24
CA GLU A 202 -4.50 21.24 7.28
C GLU A 202 -4.38 20.59 8.64
N HIS A 203 -3.45 21.11 9.45
CA HIS A 203 -3.22 20.70 10.83
C HIS A 203 -2.69 21.87 11.65
N ASP A 204 -2.91 21.83 12.95
CA ASP A 204 -2.28 22.78 13.87
C ASP A 204 -0.80 22.44 14.07
N ALA A 205 0.00 23.44 14.42
CA ALA A 205 1.40 23.24 14.76
C ALA A 205 1.48 22.42 16.06
N ILE A 206 2.29 21.35 16.04
CA ILE A 206 2.59 20.50 17.19
C ILE A 206 4.01 20.76 17.65
#